data_63dc09f7bdd11561abef3d098f75755c
#
_entry.id   63dc09f7bdd11561abef3d098f75755c
#
_cell.length_a   1.000
_cell.length_b   1.000
_cell.length_c   1.000
_cell.angle_alpha   90.00
_cell.angle_beta   90.00
_cell.angle_gamma   90.00
#
_symmetry.space_group_name_H-M   'P 1'
#
loop_
_entity.id
_entity.type
_entity.pdbx_description
1 polymer ?
#
loop_
_entity_poly.entity_id
_entity_poly.type
_entity_poly.pdbx_seq_one_letter_code
_entity_poly.pdbx_strand_id
1 'polypeptide(L)'
;MSEKFRIALIGTGMICNCAHLPAINNLRKKGLAEIVACADIREEAAKETAERWNIPEWYTDPQEMLDKHKDKLDIVAVCTPNLAHKTWSIAALKAGANVMCE
;
A
#
# COMPACT_ATOMS: atom_id res chain seq x y z
N MET A 1 -12.14 -12.40 18.66
CA MET A 1 -11.75 -11.09 18.16
C MET A 1 -11.09 -11.25 16.80
N SER A 2 -11.64 -10.64 15.80
CA SER A 2 -11.09 -10.74 14.46
C SER A 2 -10.07 -9.63 14.24
N GLU A 3 -8.92 -10.01 13.76
CA GLU A 3 -7.88 -9.07 13.39
C GLU A 3 -7.98 -8.79 11.90
N LYS A 4 -7.88 -7.52 11.54
CA LYS A 4 -7.87 -7.14 10.14
C LYS A 4 -6.45 -7.12 9.62
N PHE A 5 -6.25 -7.54 8.38
CA PHE A 5 -4.98 -7.37 7.71
C PHE A 5 -4.74 -5.88 7.48
N ARG A 6 -3.57 -5.42 7.85
CA ARG A 6 -3.17 -4.02 7.65
C ARG A 6 -2.33 -3.94 6.40
N ILE A 7 -2.83 -3.20 5.42
CA ILE A 7 -2.27 -3.14 4.08
C ILE A 7 -1.81 -1.73 3.74
N ALA A 8 -0.64 -1.61 3.13
CA ALA A 8 -0.15 -0.36 2.58
C ALA A 8 0.16 -0.56 1.09
N LEU A 9 0.15 0.53 0.33
CA LEU A 9 0.37 0.50 -1.11
C LEU A 9 1.58 1.34 -1.46
N ILE A 10 2.45 0.81 -2.33
CA ILE A 10 3.55 1.55 -2.91
C ILE A 10 3.34 1.62 -4.42
N GLY A 11 3.20 2.83 -4.95
CA GLY A 11 2.82 3.03 -6.33
C GLY A 11 1.31 3.07 -6.46
N THR A 12 0.78 4.19 -6.95
CA THR A 12 -0.67 4.42 -7.04
C THR A 12 -1.11 4.67 -8.48
N GLY A 13 -0.43 4.03 -9.42
CA GLY A 13 -0.78 4.16 -10.83
C GLY A 13 -2.01 3.38 -11.24
N MET A 14 -2.22 3.32 -12.55
CA MET A 14 -3.41 2.70 -13.11
C MET A 14 -3.60 1.24 -12.67
N ILE A 15 -2.53 0.44 -12.68
CA ILE A 15 -2.62 -0.97 -12.31
C ILE A 15 -3.09 -1.13 -10.88
N CYS A 16 -2.54 -0.34 -9.97
CA CYS A 16 -2.95 -0.38 -8.56
C CYS A 16 -4.43 -0.01 -8.41
N ASN A 17 -4.86 1.08 -9.05
CA ASN A 17 -6.24 1.54 -8.95
C ASN A 17 -7.24 0.62 -9.65
N CYS A 18 -6.84 -0.03 -10.74
CA CYS A 18 -7.77 -0.85 -11.53
C CYS A 18 -7.78 -2.32 -11.13
N ALA A 19 -6.70 -2.83 -10.58
CA ALA A 19 -6.58 -4.24 -10.25
C ALA A 19 -6.51 -4.52 -8.76
N HIS A 20 -5.54 -3.93 -8.08
CA HIS A 20 -5.31 -4.25 -6.66
C HIS A 20 -6.29 -3.59 -5.71
N LEU A 21 -6.55 -2.30 -5.87
CA LEU A 21 -7.43 -1.59 -4.95
C LEU A 21 -8.87 -2.10 -4.94
N PRO A 22 -9.48 -2.41 -6.09
CA PRO A 22 -10.83 -2.99 -6.04
C PRO A 22 -10.89 -4.31 -5.28
N ALA A 23 -9.88 -5.18 -5.45
CA ALA A 23 -9.82 -6.46 -4.74
C ALA A 23 -9.62 -6.24 -3.24
N ILE A 24 -8.70 -5.36 -2.87
CA ILE A 24 -8.44 -5.05 -1.47
C ILE A 24 -9.65 -4.37 -0.83
N ASN A 25 -10.29 -3.48 -1.55
CA ASN A 25 -11.49 -2.80 -1.05
C ASN A 25 -12.63 -3.78 -0.78
N ASN A 26 -12.71 -4.83 -1.56
CA ASN A 26 -13.68 -5.90 -1.33
C ASN A 26 -13.45 -6.57 0.03
N LEU A 27 -12.18 -6.79 0.38
CA LEU A 27 -11.81 -7.32 1.69
C LEU A 27 -12.15 -6.34 2.81
N ARG A 28 -11.99 -5.04 2.56
CA ARG A 28 -12.37 -4.00 3.50
C ARG A 28 -13.87 -4.05 3.80
N LYS A 29 -14.69 -4.19 2.78
CA LYS A 29 -16.15 -4.26 2.94
C LYS A 29 -16.58 -5.45 3.76
N LYS A 30 -15.81 -6.53 3.70
CA LYS A 30 -16.07 -7.73 4.50
C LYS A 30 -15.51 -7.64 5.90
N GLY A 31 -14.83 -6.56 6.26
CA GLY A 31 -14.21 -6.40 7.56
C GLY A 31 -12.95 -7.20 7.78
N LEU A 32 -12.34 -7.69 6.70
CA LEU A 32 -11.15 -8.55 6.77
C LEU A 32 -9.82 -7.79 6.63
N ALA A 33 -9.87 -6.57 6.11
CA ALA A 33 -8.67 -5.78 5.87
C ALA A 33 -8.92 -4.29 6.05
N GLU A 34 -7.83 -3.55 6.29
CA GLU A 34 -7.87 -2.09 6.27
C GLU A 34 -6.67 -1.61 5.47
N ILE A 35 -6.84 -0.51 4.75
CA ILE A 35 -5.75 0.13 4.03
C ILE A 35 -5.30 1.31 4.88
N VAL A 36 -4.09 1.23 5.41
CA VAL A 36 -3.62 2.23 6.36
C VAL A 36 -2.89 3.39 5.71
N ALA A 37 -2.25 3.17 4.55
CA ALA A 37 -1.49 4.21 3.89
C ALA A 37 -1.20 3.85 2.44
N CYS A 38 -0.87 4.86 1.65
CA CYS A 38 -0.36 4.66 0.29
C CYS A 38 0.80 5.63 0.04
N ALA A 39 1.65 5.32 -0.91
CA ALA A 39 2.79 6.14 -1.26
C ALA A 39 3.02 6.14 -2.76
N ASP A 40 3.39 7.31 -3.29
CA ASP A 40 3.79 7.46 -4.69
C ASP A 40 4.71 8.67 -4.76
N ILE A 41 5.76 8.59 -5.54
CA ILE A 41 6.67 9.72 -5.71
C ILE A 41 5.97 10.93 -6.33
N ARG A 42 4.86 10.70 -7.01
CA ARG A 42 4.01 11.79 -7.54
C ARG A 42 3.00 12.15 -6.47
N GLU A 43 3.16 13.31 -5.87
CA GLU A 43 2.30 13.76 -4.79
C GLU A 43 0.81 13.73 -5.15
N GLU A 44 0.47 14.25 -6.33
CA GLU A 44 -0.93 14.28 -6.77
C GLU A 44 -1.53 12.89 -6.87
N ALA A 45 -0.76 11.93 -7.37
CA ALA A 45 -1.23 10.55 -7.49
C ALA A 45 -1.49 9.92 -6.13
N ALA A 46 -0.60 10.13 -5.17
CA ALA A 46 -0.76 9.60 -3.82
C ALA A 46 -1.98 10.21 -3.14
N LYS A 47 -2.11 11.52 -3.22
CA LYS A 47 -3.21 12.25 -2.59
C LYS A 47 -4.55 11.86 -3.21
N GLU A 48 -4.63 11.82 -4.54
CA GLU A 48 -5.85 11.48 -5.24
C GLU A 48 -6.31 10.05 -4.93
N THR A 49 -5.36 9.12 -4.87
CA THR A 49 -5.68 7.73 -4.52
C THR A 49 -6.20 7.64 -3.09
N ALA A 50 -5.58 8.36 -2.16
CA ALA A 50 -6.02 8.37 -0.77
C ALA A 50 -7.45 8.92 -0.65
N GLU A 51 -7.75 9.99 -1.37
CA GLU A 51 -9.10 10.57 -1.35
C GLU A 51 -10.13 9.64 -1.98
N ARG A 52 -9.79 9.04 -3.10
CA ARG A 52 -10.69 8.18 -3.85
C ARG A 52 -11.07 6.91 -3.08
N TRP A 53 -10.12 6.34 -2.36
CA TRP A 53 -10.33 5.08 -1.66
C TRP A 53 -10.43 5.21 -0.14
N ASN A 54 -10.54 6.44 0.36
CA ASN A 54 -10.62 6.72 1.80
C ASN A 54 -9.47 6.11 2.59
N ILE A 55 -8.25 6.35 2.11
CA ILE A 55 -7.03 5.90 2.78
C ILE A 55 -6.59 7.02 3.72
N PRO A 56 -6.38 6.75 5.01
CA PRO A 56 -6.13 7.81 6.00
C PRO A 56 -4.80 8.55 5.85
N GLU A 57 -3.79 7.90 5.26
CA GLU A 57 -2.47 8.52 5.12
C GLU A 57 -1.94 8.34 3.70
N TRP A 58 -1.22 9.35 3.23
CA TRP A 58 -0.53 9.25 1.95
C TRP A 58 0.87 9.86 2.08
N TYR A 59 1.81 9.35 1.32
CA TYR A 59 3.22 9.73 1.38
C TYR A 59 3.79 9.90 -0.01
N THR A 60 4.79 10.76 -0.14
CA THR A 60 5.56 10.88 -1.38
C THR A 60 6.83 10.04 -1.33
N ASP A 61 7.22 9.63 -0.13
CA ASP A 61 8.41 8.77 0.07
C ASP A 61 7.95 7.43 0.67
N PRO A 62 8.00 6.35 -0.11
CA PRO A 62 7.61 5.03 0.42
C PRO A 62 8.43 4.60 1.63
N GLN A 63 9.69 5.00 1.71
CA GLN A 63 10.52 4.62 2.85
C GLN A 63 10.02 5.26 4.15
N GLU A 64 9.59 6.51 4.07
CA GLU A 64 9.01 7.19 5.23
C GLU A 64 7.76 6.47 5.72
N MET A 65 6.91 6.04 4.80
CA MET A 65 5.72 5.27 5.13
C MET A 65 6.08 3.95 5.82
N LEU A 66 7.05 3.23 5.28
CA LEU A 66 7.47 1.95 5.83
C LEU A 66 8.11 2.11 7.21
N ASP A 67 8.91 3.17 7.40
CA ASP A 67 9.54 3.43 8.70
C ASP A 67 8.50 3.75 9.76
N LYS A 68 7.49 4.53 9.40
CA LYS A 68 6.44 4.92 10.34
C LYS A 68 5.56 3.74 10.75
N HIS A 69 5.36 2.80 9.85
CA HIS A 69 4.52 1.62 10.09
C HIS A 69 5.32 0.34 10.27
N LYS A 70 6.59 0.43 10.58
CA LYS A 70 7.46 -0.74 10.75
C LYS A 70 6.84 -1.74 11.74
N ASP A 71 6.83 -3.01 11.35
CA ASP A 71 6.27 -4.11 12.13
C ASP A 71 4.76 -3.99 12.41
N LYS A 72 4.09 -3.05 11.74
CA LYS A 72 2.65 -2.85 11.91
C LYS A 72 1.84 -3.19 10.67
N LEU A 73 2.51 -3.57 9.58
CA LEU A 73 1.85 -3.90 8.33
C LEU A 73 1.90 -5.41 8.10
N ASP A 74 0.78 -5.95 7.66
CA ASP A 74 0.73 -7.37 7.28
C ASP A 74 1.13 -7.56 5.83
N ILE A 75 0.67 -6.66 4.95
CA ILE A 75 0.90 -6.76 3.52
C ILE A 75 1.24 -5.39 2.95
N VAL A 76 2.22 -5.37 2.05
CA VAL A 76 2.51 -4.19 1.23
C VAL A 76 2.33 -4.59 -0.22
N ALA A 77 1.45 -3.90 -0.92
CA ALA A 77 1.24 -4.11 -2.35
C ALA A 77 2.18 -3.18 -3.11
N VAL A 78 3.11 -3.76 -3.86
CA VAL A 78 4.09 -2.99 -4.62
C VAL A 78 3.67 -2.95 -6.09
N CYS A 79 3.24 -1.77 -6.53
CA CYS A 79 2.69 -1.55 -7.87
C CYS A 79 3.54 -0.60 -8.70
N THR A 80 4.84 -0.52 -8.38
CA THR A 80 5.76 0.37 -9.08
C THR A 80 6.28 -0.27 -10.36
N PRO A 81 6.87 0.53 -11.29
CA PRO A 81 7.54 -0.02 -12.47
C PRO A 81 8.68 -0.98 -12.09
N ASN A 82 9.03 -1.85 -13.03
CA ASN A 82 9.96 -2.97 -12.81
C ASN A 82 11.23 -2.66 -12.01
N LEU A 83 11.90 -1.54 -12.30
CA LEU A 83 13.15 -1.22 -11.62
C LEU A 83 12.97 -0.90 -10.14
N ALA A 84 11.90 -0.21 -9.82
CA ALA A 84 11.61 0.16 -8.43
C ALA A 84 10.96 -0.99 -7.65
N HIS A 85 10.40 -1.94 -8.34
CA HIS A 85 9.68 -3.09 -7.78
C HIS A 85 10.54 -3.86 -6.78
N LYS A 86 11.74 -4.23 -7.22
CA LYS A 86 12.67 -5.00 -6.37
C LYS A 86 13.07 -4.21 -5.14
N THR A 87 13.41 -2.94 -5.32
CA THR A 87 13.84 -2.07 -4.23
C THR A 87 12.78 -1.97 -3.15
N TRP A 88 11.55 -1.69 -3.54
CA TRP A 88 10.46 -1.52 -2.56
C TRP A 88 9.98 -2.84 -1.98
N SER A 89 10.07 -3.92 -2.74
CA SER A 89 9.74 -5.25 -2.21
C SER A 89 10.69 -5.62 -1.08
N ILE A 90 11.99 -5.39 -1.27
CA ILE A 90 12.99 -5.66 -0.24
C ILE A 90 12.76 -4.76 0.98
N ALA A 91 12.50 -3.47 0.75
CA ALA A 91 12.26 -2.53 1.84
C ALA A 91 11.03 -2.94 2.66
N ALA A 92 9.97 -3.38 2.00
CA ALA A 92 8.76 -3.83 2.70
C ALA A 92 9.03 -5.08 3.54
N LEU A 93 9.78 -6.04 3.01
CA LEU A 93 10.15 -7.24 3.76
C LEU A 93 10.97 -6.87 4.99
N LYS A 94 11.89 -5.92 4.86
CA LYS A 94 12.69 -5.45 6.00
C LYS A 94 11.85 -4.73 7.04
N ALA A 95 10.73 -4.15 6.64
CA ALA A 95 9.80 -3.50 7.55
C ALA A 95 8.86 -4.48 8.23
N GLY A 96 8.99 -5.77 7.96
CA GLY A 96 8.21 -6.80 8.61
C GLY A 96 6.93 -7.20 7.90
N ALA A 97 6.70 -6.72 6.69
CA ALA A 97 5.48 -7.00 5.94
C ALA A 97 5.69 -8.11 4.91
N ASN A 98 4.61 -8.79 4.56
CA ASN A 98 4.58 -9.65 3.38
C ASN A 98 4.36 -8.78 2.16
N VAL A 99 4.88 -9.19 1.02
CA VAL A 99 4.82 -8.39 -0.20
C VAL A 99 3.92 -9.04 -1.23
N MET A 100 3.01 -8.23 -1.77
CA MET A 100 2.19 -8.62 -2.92
C MET A 100 2.69 -7.80 -4.10
N CYS A 101 3.22 -8.46 -5.12
CA CYS A 101 3.76 -7.82 -6.30
C CYS A 101 2.99 -8.19 -7.54
N GLU A 102 3.00 -7.26 -8.49
CA GLU A 102 2.46 -7.51 -9.81
C GLU A 102 3.53 -8.14 -10.71
#